data_78bbc3e16143b20748a66699edf209af
#
_entry.id   78bbc3e16143b20748a66699edf209af
#
_cell.length_a   1.000
_cell.length_b   1.000
_cell.length_c   1.000
_cell.angle_alpha   90.00
_cell.angle_beta   90.00
_cell.angle_gamma   90.00
#
_symmetry.space_group_name_H-M   'P 1'
#
loop_
_entity.id
_entity.type
_entity.pdbx_description
1 polymer ?
#
loop_
_entity_poly.entity_id
_entity_poly.type
_entity_poly.pdbx_seq_one_letter_code
_entity_poly.pdbx_strand_id
1 'polypeptide(L)'
;MKLTDMEQHLLQSVFADYHDTDSDNLYHYQKEALKQLRGAISYLQEKYPSSKIQYRIFDPLTKLTEKGILICSFEEGDALYRVIIRYKNGTYTFTDTLYGYFLREKYDEMIMACLSPCEADLKSYTYFYTPAGRELNQDSTIEQLNEHIPHIMRHTDLFAQSSADAEKIKECLKKHALFASYSLYRLSQEQISGILNFSQLKENAECESFSVYAEDGDERNA
;
A
#
# COMPACT_ATOMS: atom_id res chain seq x y z
N MET A 1 4.96 -28.44 -18.28
CA MET A 1 4.75 -28.37 -16.82
C MET A 1 3.34 -27.81 -16.57
N LYS A 2 2.51 -28.51 -15.77
CA LYS A 2 1.14 -28.05 -15.50
C LYS A 2 1.13 -26.72 -14.74
N LEU A 3 0.21 -25.85 -15.13
CA LEU A 3 -0.06 -24.58 -14.43
C LEU A 3 -0.95 -24.85 -13.21
N THR A 4 -0.76 -24.09 -12.15
CA THR A 4 -1.67 -24.08 -11.01
C THR A 4 -3.00 -23.41 -11.37
N ASP A 5 -4.07 -23.71 -10.65
CA ASP A 5 -5.40 -23.10 -10.87
C ASP A 5 -5.33 -21.56 -10.78
N MET A 6 -4.53 -21.05 -9.86
CA MET A 6 -4.29 -19.60 -9.69
C MET A 6 -3.59 -19.00 -10.90
N GLU A 7 -2.53 -19.65 -11.42
CA GLU A 7 -1.82 -19.18 -12.62
C GLU A 7 -2.75 -19.17 -13.84
N GLN A 8 -3.57 -20.22 -14.00
CA GLN A 8 -4.55 -20.31 -15.08
C GLN A 8 -5.57 -19.17 -14.98
N HIS A 9 -6.15 -18.95 -13.80
CA HIS A 9 -7.12 -17.88 -13.56
C HIS A 9 -6.56 -16.50 -13.90
N LEU A 10 -5.35 -16.18 -13.42
CA LEU A 10 -4.71 -14.91 -13.68
C LEU A 10 -4.33 -14.70 -15.15
N LEU A 11 -3.87 -15.75 -15.84
CA LEU A 11 -3.57 -15.65 -17.27
C LEU A 11 -4.85 -15.54 -18.12
N GLN A 12 -5.93 -16.23 -17.76
CA GLN A 12 -7.24 -16.11 -18.42
C GLN A 12 -7.83 -14.70 -18.33
N SER A 13 -7.60 -14.01 -17.21
CA SER A 13 -8.07 -12.63 -17.04
C SER A 13 -7.36 -11.62 -17.94
N VAL A 14 -6.17 -11.98 -18.46
CA VAL A 14 -5.33 -11.10 -19.31
C VAL A 14 -5.44 -11.45 -20.79
N PHE A 15 -5.50 -12.74 -21.12
CA PHE A 15 -5.42 -13.21 -22.49
C PHE A 15 -6.72 -13.90 -22.92
N ALA A 16 -7.45 -13.27 -23.85
CA ALA A 16 -8.71 -13.80 -24.38
C ALA A 16 -8.54 -15.13 -25.13
N ASP A 17 -7.34 -15.37 -25.66
CA ASP A 17 -6.97 -16.59 -26.40
C ASP A 17 -6.30 -17.67 -25.53
N TYR A 18 -6.37 -17.51 -24.21
CA TYR A 18 -5.81 -18.47 -23.27
C TYR A 18 -6.76 -19.68 -23.11
N HIS A 19 -6.28 -20.87 -23.46
CA HIS A 19 -7.05 -22.13 -23.38
C HIS A 19 -6.27 -23.31 -22.82
N ASP A 20 -4.96 -23.16 -22.62
CA ASP A 20 -4.08 -24.26 -22.24
C ASP A 20 -3.81 -24.35 -20.74
N THR A 21 -3.69 -25.58 -20.26
CA THR A 21 -3.34 -25.89 -18.87
C THR A 21 -1.88 -26.30 -18.70
N ASP A 22 -1.11 -26.34 -19.82
CA ASP A 22 0.30 -26.69 -19.82
C ASP A 22 1.16 -25.53 -20.34
N SER A 23 2.19 -25.16 -19.55
CA SER A 23 3.11 -24.07 -19.90
C SER A 23 3.87 -24.28 -21.22
N ASP A 24 4.01 -25.53 -21.66
CA ASP A 24 4.77 -25.84 -22.86
C ASP A 24 4.01 -25.45 -24.14
N ASN A 25 2.67 -25.44 -24.06
CA ASN A 25 1.77 -25.06 -25.15
C ASN A 25 1.50 -23.55 -25.26
N LEU A 26 1.89 -22.76 -24.26
CA LEU A 26 1.68 -21.32 -24.25
C LEU A 26 2.42 -20.60 -25.40
N TYR A 27 1.81 -19.57 -25.94
CA TYR A 27 2.49 -18.64 -26.85
C TYR A 27 3.66 -17.92 -26.16
N HIS A 28 4.59 -17.40 -26.93
CA HIS A 28 5.79 -16.74 -26.37
C HIS A 28 5.45 -15.61 -25.40
N TYR A 29 4.49 -14.74 -25.73
CA TYR A 29 4.06 -13.63 -24.87
C TYR A 29 3.36 -14.10 -23.58
N GLN A 30 2.63 -15.21 -23.62
CA GLN A 30 2.03 -15.84 -22.45
C GLN A 30 3.10 -16.48 -21.55
N LYS A 31 4.14 -17.09 -22.13
CA LYS A 31 5.31 -17.62 -21.40
C LYS A 31 6.05 -16.50 -20.66
N GLU A 32 6.25 -15.36 -21.32
CA GLU A 32 6.87 -14.19 -20.69
C GLU A 32 6.00 -13.62 -19.55
N ALA A 33 4.69 -13.55 -19.72
CA ALA A 33 3.77 -13.15 -18.65
C ALA A 33 3.79 -14.14 -17.48
N LEU A 34 3.78 -15.45 -17.74
CA LEU A 34 3.90 -16.47 -16.69
C LEU A 34 5.23 -16.36 -15.92
N LYS A 35 6.33 -16.08 -16.60
CA LYS A 35 7.64 -15.86 -15.97
C LYS A 35 7.60 -14.65 -15.01
N GLN A 36 6.97 -13.56 -15.43
CA GLN A 36 6.78 -12.37 -14.58
C GLN A 36 5.93 -12.69 -13.36
N LEU A 37 4.81 -13.37 -13.56
CA LEU A 37 3.89 -13.77 -12.48
C LEU A 37 4.61 -14.65 -11.45
N ARG A 38 5.31 -15.69 -11.89
CA ARG A 38 6.09 -16.58 -11.02
C ARG A 38 7.19 -15.84 -10.28
N GLY A 39 7.88 -14.92 -10.96
CA GLY A 39 8.90 -14.07 -10.35
C GLY A 39 8.34 -13.19 -9.25
N ALA A 40 7.18 -12.56 -9.47
CA ALA A 40 6.51 -11.73 -8.47
C ALA A 40 6.03 -12.55 -7.27
N ILE A 41 5.48 -13.75 -7.50
CA ILE A 41 5.05 -14.67 -6.45
C ILE A 41 6.25 -15.14 -5.60
N SER A 42 7.34 -15.58 -6.26
CA SER A 42 8.57 -15.99 -5.56
C SER A 42 9.15 -14.85 -4.72
N TYR A 43 9.21 -13.64 -5.29
CA TYR A 43 9.63 -12.44 -4.57
C TYR A 43 8.81 -12.20 -3.30
N LEU A 44 7.47 -12.32 -3.37
CA LEU A 44 6.60 -12.13 -2.21
C LEU A 44 6.76 -13.25 -1.18
N GLN A 45 6.86 -14.49 -1.61
CA GLN A 45 7.07 -15.65 -0.73
C GLN A 45 8.41 -15.58 0.03
N GLU A 46 9.46 -15.10 -0.62
CA GLU A 46 10.76 -14.89 0.01
C GLU A 46 10.76 -13.71 0.98
N LYS A 47 10.04 -12.63 0.63
CA LYS A 47 9.98 -11.41 1.44
C LYS A 47 9.02 -11.52 2.63
N TYR A 48 7.94 -12.29 2.48
CA TYR A 48 6.86 -12.48 3.47
C TYR A 48 6.55 -13.97 3.69
N PRO A 49 7.52 -14.77 4.19
CA PRO A 49 7.44 -16.23 4.18
C PRO A 49 6.30 -16.81 5.04
N SER A 50 5.85 -16.06 6.06
CA SER A 50 4.78 -16.50 6.97
C SER A 50 3.39 -15.96 6.57
N SER A 51 3.30 -15.18 5.49
CA SER A 51 2.06 -14.50 5.13
C SER A 51 1.26 -15.29 4.11
N LYS A 52 -0.04 -15.39 4.33
CA LYS A 52 -0.98 -15.94 3.37
C LYS A 52 -1.47 -14.84 2.44
N ILE A 53 -0.95 -14.85 1.21
CA ILE A 53 -1.24 -13.84 0.20
C ILE A 53 -2.15 -14.41 -0.87
N GLN A 54 -3.24 -13.69 -1.17
CA GLN A 54 -4.16 -13.99 -2.26
C GLN A 54 -3.85 -13.07 -3.44
N TYR A 55 -3.67 -13.65 -4.62
CA TYR A 55 -3.40 -12.93 -5.86
C TYR A 55 -4.72 -12.67 -6.59
N ARG A 56 -5.01 -11.41 -6.92
CA ARG A 56 -6.33 -10.97 -7.38
C ARG A 56 -6.35 -10.59 -8.86
N ILE A 57 -5.43 -9.75 -9.31
CA ILE A 57 -5.37 -9.21 -10.67
C ILE A 57 -3.93 -9.20 -11.12
N PHE A 58 -3.69 -9.59 -12.34
CA PHE A 58 -2.37 -9.54 -12.96
C PHE A 58 -2.45 -8.76 -14.27
N ASP A 59 -1.58 -7.77 -14.43
CA ASP A 59 -1.36 -7.03 -15.66
C ASP A 59 0.13 -7.12 -16.01
N PRO A 60 0.53 -7.93 -17.00
CA PRO A 60 1.93 -8.16 -17.31
C PRO A 60 2.59 -6.94 -17.94
N LEU A 61 3.87 -6.77 -17.65
CA LEU A 61 4.73 -5.85 -18.40
C LEU A 61 4.80 -6.29 -19.85
N THR A 62 4.49 -5.39 -20.77
CA THR A 62 4.56 -5.58 -22.22
C THR A 62 5.56 -4.62 -22.85
N LYS A 63 5.77 -4.70 -24.16
CA LYS A 63 6.59 -3.71 -24.89
C LYS A 63 5.98 -2.32 -24.94
N LEU A 64 4.68 -2.20 -24.62
CA LEU A 64 3.91 -0.95 -24.67
C LEU A 64 3.73 -0.32 -23.28
N THR A 65 4.11 -1.03 -22.21
CA THR A 65 3.94 -0.58 -20.84
C THR A 65 5.29 -0.43 -20.15
N GLU A 66 5.42 0.55 -19.26
CA GLU A 66 6.64 0.78 -18.47
C GLU A 66 6.78 -0.18 -17.29
N LYS A 67 5.67 -0.76 -16.85
CA LYS A 67 5.57 -1.65 -15.70
C LYS A 67 4.44 -2.65 -15.86
N GLY A 68 4.61 -3.83 -15.27
CA GLY A 68 3.53 -4.76 -14.98
C GLY A 68 3.07 -4.60 -13.52
N ILE A 69 1.88 -5.10 -13.21
CA ILE A 69 1.27 -4.98 -11.88
C ILE A 69 0.66 -6.32 -11.48
N LEU A 70 0.95 -6.77 -10.26
CA LEU A 70 0.20 -7.84 -9.60
C LEU A 70 -0.51 -7.23 -8.39
N ILE A 71 -1.83 -7.30 -8.37
CA ILE A 71 -2.66 -6.91 -7.22
C ILE A 71 -2.87 -8.12 -6.34
N CYS A 72 -2.66 -7.94 -5.05
CA CYS A 72 -2.84 -8.97 -4.05
C CYS A 72 -3.44 -8.40 -2.75
N SER A 73 -3.93 -9.29 -1.90
CA SER A 73 -4.41 -8.98 -0.55
C SER A 73 -3.87 -10.03 0.42
N PHE A 74 -3.88 -9.73 1.71
CA PHE A 74 -3.74 -10.76 2.73
C PHE A 74 -5.06 -11.52 2.88
N GLU A 75 -5.00 -12.79 3.33
CA GLU A 75 -6.20 -13.63 3.51
C GLU A 75 -7.16 -13.03 4.54
N GLU A 76 -6.60 -12.37 5.55
CA GLU A 76 -7.35 -11.80 6.70
C GLU A 76 -7.81 -10.35 6.47
N GLY A 77 -7.75 -9.81 5.23
CA GLY A 77 -8.12 -8.43 4.97
C GLY A 77 -8.48 -8.12 3.53
N ASP A 78 -9.35 -7.12 3.35
CA ASP A 78 -9.82 -6.66 2.03
C ASP A 78 -8.92 -5.61 1.38
N ALA A 79 -7.89 -5.13 2.09
CA ALA A 79 -6.99 -4.11 1.55
C ALA A 79 -6.16 -4.67 0.39
N LEU A 80 -6.11 -3.90 -0.70
CA LEU A 80 -5.39 -4.27 -1.91
C LEU A 80 -4.00 -3.64 -1.91
N TYR A 81 -3.01 -4.45 -2.23
CA TYR A 81 -1.60 -4.08 -2.34
C TYR A 81 -1.09 -4.36 -3.76
N ARG A 82 -0.02 -3.68 -4.15
CA ARG A 82 0.54 -3.78 -5.49
C ARG A 82 1.96 -4.30 -5.45
N VAL A 83 2.26 -5.23 -6.36
CA VAL A 83 3.63 -5.55 -6.77
C VAL A 83 3.87 -4.91 -8.13
N ILE A 84 4.90 -4.11 -8.24
CA ILE A 84 5.32 -3.47 -9.48
C ILE A 84 6.43 -4.30 -10.10
N ILE A 85 6.25 -4.67 -11.35
CA ILE A 85 7.18 -5.48 -12.14
C ILE A 85 7.84 -4.56 -13.16
N ARG A 86 9.17 -4.49 -13.17
CA ARG A 86 9.95 -3.75 -14.17
C ARG A 86 11.01 -4.64 -14.79
N TYR A 87 11.41 -4.31 -16.01
CA TYR A 87 12.54 -4.97 -16.67
C TYR A 87 13.69 -3.97 -16.77
N LYS A 88 14.81 -4.31 -16.15
CA LYS A 88 16.00 -3.46 -16.13
C LYS A 88 17.25 -4.33 -16.23
N ASN A 89 18.19 -3.94 -17.08
CA ASN A 89 19.48 -4.63 -17.25
C ASN A 89 19.36 -6.15 -17.52
N GLY A 90 18.37 -6.56 -18.33
CA GLY A 90 18.20 -7.97 -18.68
C GLY A 90 17.43 -8.82 -17.67
N THR A 91 16.96 -8.24 -16.55
CA THR A 91 16.28 -8.96 -15.48
C THR A 91 14.98 -8.27 -15.07
N TYR A 92 14.04 -9.06 -14.53
CA TYR A 92 12.87 -8.53 -13.86
C TYR A 92 13.22 -8.11 -12.44
N THR A 93 12.73 -6.95 -12.05
CA THR A 93 12.84 -6.41 -10.69
C THR A 93 11.43 -6.19 -10.12
N PHE A 94 11.29 -6.37 -8.81
CA PHE A 94 10.02 -6.33 -8.11
C PHE A 94 10.11 -5.39 -6.93
N THR A 95 9.08 -4.55 -6.78
CA THR A 95 8.85 -3.72 -5.60
C THR A 95 7.36 -3.80 -5.22
N ASP A 96 7.02 -3.62 -3.96
CA ASP A 96 5.65 -3.77 -3.51
C ASP A 96 5.25 -2.76 -2.44
N THR A 97 3.94 -2.65 -2.18
CA THR A 97 3.37 -1.85 -1.10
C THR A 97 2.89 -2.71 0.10
N LEU A 98 3.14 -4.02 0.12
CA LEU A 98 2.66 -4.94 1.17
C LEU A 98 3.32 -4.67 2.53
N TYR A 99 4.54 -4.14 2.56
CA TYR A 99 5.19 -3.73 3.81
C TYR A 99 4.31 -2.77 4.63
N GLY A 100 3.48 -1.97 3.94
CA GLY A 100 2.54 -1.05 4.57
C GLY A 100 1.49 -1.73 5.45
N TYR A 101 1.15 -3.00 5.19
CA TYR A 101 0.28 -3.78 6.06
C TYR A 101 0.88 -3.95 7.46
N PHE A 102 2.16 -4.27 7.54
CA PHE A 102 2.87 -4.52 8.80
C PHE A 102 3.26 -3.23 9.53
N LEU A 103 3.50 -2.15 8.78
CA LEU A 103 3.93 -0.87 9.36
C LEU A 103 2.76 0.04 9.73
N ARG A 104 1.58 -0.17 9.14
CA ARG A 104 0.42 0.70 9.34
C ARG A 104 0.05 0.84 10.81
N GLU A 105 -0.17 -0.27 11.51
CA GLU A 105 -0.57 -0.26 12.92
C GLU A 105 0.44 0.49 13.78
N LYS A 106 1.72 0.20 13.63
CA LYS A 106 2.82 0.88 14.34
C LYS A 106 2.84 2.39 14.05
N TYR A 107 2.61 2.77 12.81
CA TYR A 107 2.61 4.18 12.40
C TYR A 107 1.36 4.90 12.92
N ASP A 108 0.20 4.26 12.86
CA ASP A 108 -1.05 4.78 13.42
C ASP A 108 -0.97 4.95 14.94
N GLU A 109 -0.40 4.00 15.67
CA GLU A 109 -0.12 4.12 17.12
C GLU A 109 0.78 5.33 17.42
N MET A 110 1.82 5.56 16.61
CA MET A 110 2.71 6.71 16.77
C MET A 110 1.98 8.04 16.54
N ILE A 111 1.11 8.12 15.52
CA ILE A 111 0.24 9.29 15.27
C ILE A 111 -0.70 9.51 16.45
N MET A 112 -1.36 8.47 16.92
CA MET A 112 -2.29 8.54 18.05
C MET A 112 -1.60 9.03 19.32
N ALA A 113 -0.42 8.50 19.64
CA ALA A 113 0.37 8.93 20.78
C ALA A 113 0.78 10.42 20.68
N CYS A 114 1.13 10.87 19.47
CA CYS A 114 1.47 12.27 19.21
C CYS A 114 0.26 13.19 19.42
N LEU A 115 -0.92 12.79 18.92
CA LEU A 115 -2.11 13.64 18.91
C LEU A 115 -2.96 13.55 20.19
N SER A 116 -2.75 12.57 21.05
CA SER A 116 -3.52 12.38 22.28
C SER A 116 -3.59 13.60 23.21
N PRO A 117 -2.56 14.50 23.29
CA PRO A 117 -2.68 15.74 24.06
C PRO A 117 -3.58 16.80 23.41
N CYS A 118 -3.82 16.68 22.09
CA CYS A 118 -4.61 17.64 21.31
C CYS A 118 -6.05 17.19 21.14
N GLU A 119 -6.26 15.87 20.99
CA GLU A 119 -7.55 15.25 20.68
C GLU A 119 -7.62 13.86 21.31
N ALA A 120 -8.52 13.65 22.26
CA ALA A 120 -8.59 12.41 23.05
C ALA A 120 -9.22 11.24 22.30
N ASP A 121 -10.24 11.53 21.45
CA ASP A 121 -11.02 10.52 20.74
C ASP A 121 -10.69 10.56 19.23
N LEU A 122 -9.44 10.28 18.91
CA LEU A 122 -8.96 10.27 17.53
C LEU A 122 -8.67 8.84 17.08
N LYS A 123 -8.95 8.53 15.82
CA LYS A 123 -8.49 7.29 15.15
C LYS A 123 -7.74 7.66 13.87
N SER A 124 -6.78 6.86 13.51
CA SER A 124 -5.98 7.04 12.29
C SER A 124 -5.99 5.80 11.41
N TYR A 125 -5.81 6.00 10.13
CA TYR A 125 -5.62 4.94 9.17
C TYR A 125 -4.66 5.39 8.08
N THR A 126 -3.47 4.79 8.02
CA THR A 126 -2.40 5.19 7.11
C THR A 126 -2.28 4.28 5.90
N TYR A 127 -2.12 4.88 4.75
CA TYR A 127 -1.86 4.24 3.45
C TYR A 127 -0.43 4.52 3.01
N PHE A 128 0.27 3.49 2.53
CA PHE A 128 1.60 3.61 1.94
C PHE A 128 1.50 3.36 0.43
N TYR A 129 1.83 4.36 -0.37
CA TYR A 129 1.66 4.30 -1.83
C TYR A 129 2.95 4.03 -2.59
N THR A 130 4.12 4.31 -2.01
CA THR A 130 5.42 4.10 -2.64
C THR A 130 5.81 2.63 -2.57
N PRO A 131 6.03 1.94 -3.70
CA PRO A 131 6.51 0.58 -3.66
C PRO A 131 7.97 0.51 -3.18
N ALA A 132 8.27 -0.43 -2.29
CA ALA A 132 9.60 -0.70 -1.76
C ALA A 132 10.11 -2.09 -2.18
N GLY A 133 11.41 -2.26 -2.27
CA GLY A 133 12.06 -3.53 -2.54
C GLY A 133 12.20 -4.41 -1.28
N ARG A 134 13.29 -5.15 -1.19
CA ARG A 134 13.54 -6.07 -0.05
C ARG A 134 13.99 -5.35 1.22
N GLU A 135 14.33 -4.08 1.12
CA GLU A 135 14.76 -3.23 2.25
C GLU A 135 13.66 -3.02 3.30
N LEU A 136 12.39 -3.08 2.88
CA LEU A 136 11.23 -3.06 3.79
C LEU A 136 10.45 -4.37 3.69
N ASN A 137 10.24 -5.04 4.83
CA ASN A 137 9.56 -6.33 4.93
C ASN A 137 8.63 -6.37 6.17
N GLN A 138 8.16 -7.55 6.54
CA GLN A 138 7.26 -7.77 7.68
C GLN A 138 7.86 -7.38 9.05
N ASP A 139 9.18 -7.44 9.18
CA ASP A 139 9.90 -7.18 10.44
C ASP A 139 10.44 -5.75 10.53
N SER A 140 10.18 -4.93 9.50
CA SER A 140 10.68 -3.56 9.42
C SER A 140 10.09 -2.66 10.50
N THR A 141 10.89 -1.65 10.88
CA THR A 141 10.51 -0.62 11.85
C THR A 141 10.18 0.70 11.15
N ILE A 142 9.59 1.64 11.91
CA ILE A 142 9.31 2.99 11.41
C ILE A 142 10.60 3.78 11.14
N GLU A 143 11.64 3.55 11.94
CA GLU A 143 12.97 4.15 11.72
C GLU A 143 13.55 3.71 10.38
N GLN A 144 13.51 2.40 10.08
CA GLN A 144 13.94 1.87 8.79
C GLN A 144 13.11 2.42 7.63
N LEU A 145 11.80 2.58 7.83
CA LEU A 145 10.93 3.25 6.85
C LEU A 145 11.43 4.65 6.53
N ASN A 146 11.75 5.44 7.55
CA ASN A 146 12.18 6.83 7.38
C ASN A 146 13.60 6.95 6.80
N GLU A 147 14.50 6.01 7.10
CA GLU A 147 15.87 5.97 6.58
C GLU A 147 15.94 5.58 5.10
N HIS A 148 15.21 4.53 4.72
CA HIS A 148 15.29 3.95 3.38
C HIS A 148 14.45 4.66 2.33
N ILE A 149 13.36 5.31 2.76
CA ILE A 149 12.44 5.96 1.83
C ILE A 149 11.98 7.31 2.41
N PRO A 150 12.87 8.32 2.45
CA PRO A 150 12.51 9.66 2.93
C PRO A 150 11.36 10.30 2.14
N HIS A 151 11.07 9.80 0.93
CA HIS A 151 10.02 10.29 0.04
C HIS A 151 8.84 9.31 -0.09
N ILE A 152 8.60 8.43 0.90
CA ILE A 152 7.39 7.60 0.88
C ILE A 152 6.17 8.51 0.90
N MET A 153 5.43 8.46 -0.21
CA MET A 153 4.10 9.04 -0.24
C MET A 153 3.19 8.21 0.66
N ARG A 154 2.81 8.81 1.76
CA ARG A 154 1.82 8.27 2.71
C ARG A 154 0.68 9.25 2.84
N HIS A 155 -0.48 8.69 3.04
CA HIS A 155 -1.69 9.43 3.33
C HIS A 155 -2.33 8.85 4.58
N THR A 156 -2.72 9.71 5.50
CA THR A 156 -3.38 9.29 6.73
C THR A 156 -4.75 9.93 6.83
N ASP A 157 -5.77 9.09 6.94
CA ASP A 157 -7.10 9.53 7.34
C ASP A 157 -7.14 9.63 8.86
N LEU A 158 -7.50 10.80 9.35
CA LEU A 158 -7.73 11.11 10.76
C LEU A 158 -9.23 11.23 10.98
N PHE A 159 -9.75 10.51 11.97
CA PHE A 159 -11.15 10.55 12.37
C PHE A 159 -11.22 11.14 13.78
N ALA A 160 -11.74 12.34 13.91
CA ALA A 160 -11.78 13.10 15.15
C ALA A 160 -13.18 13.65 15.44
N GLN A 161 -13.39 14.12 16.65
CA GLN A 161 -14.64 14.81 17.00
C GLN A 161 -14.86 16.06 16.15
N SER A 162 -16.10 16.47 16.00
CA SER A 162 -16.50 17.66 15.23
C SER A 162 -15.86 18.97 15.74
N SER A 163 -15.42 18.99 17.00
CA SER A 163 -14.71 20.09 17.64
C SER A 163 -13.19 20.11 17.41
N ALA A 164 -12.64 19.09 16.74
CA ALA A 164 -11.21 18.96 16.54
C ALA A 164 -10.62 20.16 15.76
N ASP A 165 -9.53 20.70 16.28
CA ASP A 165 -8.82 21.86 15.72
C ASP A 165 -7.71 21.38 14.77
N ALA A 166 -7.93 21.55 13.46
CA ALA A 166 -7.02 21.11 12.41
C ALA A 166 -5.63 21.77 12.53
N GLU A 167 -5.54 23.04 12.92
CA GLU A 167 -4.26 23.73 13.04
C GLU A 167 -3.44 23.19 14.21
N LYS A 168 -4.07 22.88 15.35
CA LYS A 168 -3.39 22.23 16.48
C LYS A 168 -2.88 20.84 16.11
N ILE A 169 -3.71 20.05 15.40
CA ILE A 169 -3.32 18.73 14.90
C ILE A 169 -2.10 18.86 14.00
N LYS A 170 -2.13 19.77 13.04
CA LYS A 170 -1.06 20.03 12.09
C LYS A 170 0.25 20.45 12.77
N GLU A 171 0.17 21.37 13.76
CA GLU A 171 1.33 21.78 14.55
C GLU A 171 1.94 20.62 15.33
N CYS A 172 1.09 19.77 15.93
CA CYS A 172 1.51 18.59 16.66
C CYS A 172 2.25 17.59 15.75
N LEU A 173 1.68 17.27 14.59
CA LEU A 173 2.29 16.38 13.60
C LEU A 173 3.63 16.93 13.09
N LYS A 174 3.70 18.24 12.84
CA LYS A 174 4.92 18.92 12.41
C LYS A 174 6.02 18.83 13.47
N LYS A 175 5.68 19.10 14.73
CA LYS A 175 6.61 19.02 15.87
C LYS A 175 7.23 17.63 16.04
N HIS A 176 6.51 16.56 15.69
CA HIS A 176 6.97 15.18 15.79
C HIS A 176 7.50 14.63 14.45
N ALA A 177 7.73 15.48 13.45
CA ALA A 177 8.24 15.10 12.13
C ALA A 177 7.42 13.99 11.44
N LEU A 178 6.09 14.01 11.65
CA LEU A 178 5.15 13.08 11.02
C LEU A 178 4.70 13.64 9.66
N PHE A 179 5.60 13.59 8.68
CA PHE A 179 5.39 14.18 7.36
C PHE A 179 4.55 13.26 6.47
N ALA A 180 3.37 13.74 6.06
CA ALA A 180 2.45 13.04 5.16
C ALA A 180 1.38 14.00 4.63
N SER A 181 0.55 13.52 3.70
CA SER A 181 -0.76 14.12 3.45
C SER A 181 -1.79 13.55 4.42
N TYR A 182 -2.69 14.38 4.87
CA TYR A 182 -3.72 14.05 5.85
C TYR A 182 -5.09 14.44 5.35
N SER A 183 -6.10 13.62 5.69
CA SER A 183 -7.52 13.97 5.60
C SER A 183 -8.14 13.87 6.97
N LEU A 184 -8.62 15.00 7.51
CA LEU A 184 -9.31 15.06 8.79
C LEU A 184 -10.82 14.95 8.56
N TYR A 185 -11.40 13.88 9.03
CA TYR A 185 -12.84 13.62 9.00
C TYR A 185 -13.44 13.96 10.36
N ARG A 186 -14.36 14.94 10.40
CA ARG A 186 -15.05 15.36 11.60
C ARG A 186 -16.32 14.55 11.80
N LEU A 187 -16.44 13.90 12.93
CA LEU A 187 -17.50 12.95 13.25
C LEU A 187 -18.15 13.29 14.59
N SER A 188 -19.39 12.84 14.79
CA SER A 188 -20.00 12.85 16.12
C SER A 188 -19.36 11.79 17.02
N GLN A 189 -19.50 11.95 18.35
CA GLN A 189 -19.01 10.98 19.33
C GLN A 189 -19.57 9.57 19.09
N GLU A 190 -20.83 9.47 18.71
CA GLU A 190 -21.50 8.19 18.43
C GLU A 190 -20.89 7.52 17.20
N GLN A 191 -20.57 8.30 16.16
CA GLN A 191 -19.90 7.78 14.96
C GLN A 191 -18.50 7.27 15.26
N ILE A 192 -17.70 7.99 16.05
CA ILE A 192 -16.33 7.57 16.41
C ILE A 192 -16.35 6.28 17.22
N SER A 193 -17.26 6.18 18.20
CA SER A 193 -17.37 5.00 19.07
C SER A 193 -17.88 3.76 18.35
N GLY A 194 -18.72 3.95 17.35
CA GLY A 194 -19.34 2.88 16.54
C GLY A 194 -18.56 2.45 15.32
N ILE A 195 -17.33 2.93 15.10
CA ILE A 195 -16.57 2.65 13.86
C ILE A 195 -16.26 1.16 13.72
N LEU A 196 -16.99 0.52 12.83
CA LEU A 196 -16.73 -0.83 12.34
C LEU A 196 -16.08 -0.84 10.94
N ASN A 197 -16.27 0.24 10.14
CA ASN A 197 -15.78 0.32 8.77
C ASN A 197 -15.44 1.76 8.38
N PHE A 198 -14.16 2.05 8.14
CA PHE A 198 -13.65 3.37 7.75
C PHE A 198 -14.22 3.89 6.42
N SER A 199 -14.54 3.02 5.47
CA SER A 199 -15.07 3.42 4.17
C SER A 199 -16.46 4.05 4.27
N GLN A 200 -17.31 3.53 5.14
CA GLN A 200 -18.68 4.04 5.33
C GLN A 200 -18.71 5.41 6.02
N LEU A 201 -17.68 5.72 6.81
CA LEU A 201 -17.59 7.00 7.52
C LEU A 201 -17.25 8.16 6.60
N LYS A 202 -16.46 7.91 5.56
CA LYS A 202 -16.01 8.94 4.60
C LYS A 202 -17.16 9.55 3.80
N GLU A 203 -18.22 8.79 3.55
CA GLU A 203 -19.33 9.21 2.69
C GLU A 203 -20.18 10.35 3.28
N ASN A 204 -20.21 10.49 4.61
CA ASN A 204 -21.09 11.43 5.32
C ASN A 204 -20.34 12.38 6.28
N ALA A 205 -19.01 12.39 6.26
CA ALA A 205 -18.23 13.22 7.15
C ALA A 205 -17.75 14.50 6.45
N GLU A 206 -17.73 15.61 7.18
CA GLU A 206 -17.00 16.80 6.77
C GLU A 206 -15.51 16.49 6.73
N CYS A 207 -14.87 16.70 5.58
CA CYS A 207 -13.47 16.37 5.36
C CYS A 207 -12.65 17.62 5.04
N GLU A 208 -11.55 17.79 5.76
CA GLU A 208 -10.55 18.81 5.51
C GLU A 208 -9.21 18.11 5.21
N SER A 209 -8.58 18.47 4.08
CA SER A 209 -7.28 17.91 3.69
C SER A 209 -6.16 18.92 3.87
N PHE A 210 -5.03 18.46 4.40
CA PHE A 210 -3.83 19.25 4.57
C PHE A 210 -2.58 18.38 4.41
N SER A 211 -1.42 19.02 4.29
CA SER A 211 -0.14 18.33 4.22
C SER A 211 0.83 18.88 5.26
N VAL A 212 1.66 18.00 5.80
CA VAL A 212 2.74 18.36 6.71
C VAL A 212 4.06 17.99 6.03
N TYR A 213 4.92 18.98 5.81
CA TYR A 213 6.22 18.81 5.18
C TYR A 213 7.34 19.22 6.12
N ALA A 214 8.54 18.70 5.89
CA ALA A 214 9.74 19.20 6.55
C ALA A 214 9.96 20.68 6.17
N GLU A 215 10.27 21.51 7.17
CA GLU A 215 10.81 22.85 6.90
C GLU A 215 12.28 22.64 6.54
N ASP A 216 12.59 22.59 5.30
CA ASP A 216 13.86 23.03 4.72
C ASP A 216 14.07 22.39 3.35
N GLY A 217 14.04 23.27 2.37
CA GLY A 217 14.94 23.25 1.23
C GLY A 217 14.87 22.03 0.32
N ASP A 218 13.75 21.76 -0.29
CA ASP A 218 13.83 21.45 -1.71
C ASP A 218 12.47 21.64 -2.41
N GLU A 219 12.20 22.86 -2.82
CA GLU A 219 11.18 23.18 -3.84
C GLU A 219 11.54 22.61 -5.23
N ARG A 220 12.42 21.62 -5.30
CA ARG A 220 12.97 21.08 -6.54
C ARG A 220 12.50 19.67 -6.85
N ASN A 221 11.30 19.26 -6.49
CA ASN A 221 10.66 18.08 -7.09
C ASN A 221 9.17 18.00 -6.67
N ALA A 222 8.39 18.96 -7.12
CA ALA A 222 6.94 18.82 -7.21
C ALA A 222 6.58 18.44 -8.65
#